data_ec32dfdce2a9e8055bef245570b85504
#
_entry.id   ec32dfdce2a9e8055bef245570b85504
#
_cell.length_a   1.000
_cell.length_b   1.000
_cell.length_c   1.000
_cell.angle_alpha   90.00
_cell.angle_beta   90.00
_cell.angle_gamma   90.00
#
_symmetry.space_group_name_H-M   'P 1'
#
loop_
_entity.id
_entity.type
_entity.pdbx_description
1 polymer ?
#
loop_
_entity_poly.entity_id
_entity_poly.type
_entity_poly.pdbx_seq_one_letter_code
_entity_poly.pdbx_strand_id
1 'polypeptide(L)'
;MTLADAGTSNLVAVEPGDGMTAQFRRTLPDVPLVRGDGNALPLADHSVDLLTYAQAWHWTDPERSVPEARRVLRPGGALALWWNRDPADIPWITEQSERIRHHFRGHHGDKQGAAAIRTEGAFKGVDDIPPHAHRVVRWSRRIPLDTHLANIGSHSIFLVQDKEKTNAFLAEEREHLLRIFPDGTVEEVYDVLLIVATP
;
A
#
# COMPACT_ATOMS: atom_id res chain seq x y z
N MET A 1 11.30 -10.55 -3.74
CA MET A 1 11.21 -10.48 -5.22
C MET A 1 10.56 -9.15 -5.58
N THR A 2 11.21 -8.33 -6.33
CA THR A 2 10.70 -7.05 -6.83
C THR A 2 10.35 -7.17 -8.33
N LEU A 3 9.66 -6.17 -8.90
CA LEU A 3 9.45 -6.12 -10.35
C LEU A 3 10.78 -6.14 -11.12
N ALA A 4 11.82 -5.53 -10.58
CA ALA A 4 13.16 -5.57 -11.15
C ALA A 4 13.75 -7.00 -11.18
N ASP A 5 13.51 -7.79 -10.13
CA ASP A 5 13.95 -9.20 -10.06
C ASP A 5 13.21 -10.10 -11.05
N ALA A 6 12.02 -9.69 -11.49
CA ALA A 6 11.19 -10.42 -12.46
C ALA A 6 11.62 -10.22 -13.92
N GLY A 7 12.78 -9.58 -14.18
CA GLY A 7 13.30 -9.38 -15.53
C GLY A 7 12.64 -8.24 -16.30
N THR A 8 11.95 -7.32 -15.60
CA THR A 8 11.43 -6.07 -16.20
C THR A 8 12.62 -5.19 -16.59
N SER A 9 12.90 -5.09 -17.88
CA SER A 9 13.88 -4.20 -18.44
C SER A 9 13.38 -2.77 -18.47
N ASN A 10 13.64 -1.73 -18.05
CA ASN A 10 13.11 -0.37 -18.12
C ASN A 10 11.99 -0.06 -17.12
N LEU A 11 12.33 -0.18 -15.85
CA LEU A 11 11.46 0.28 -14.76
C LEU A 11 11.73 1.75 -14.47
N VAL A 12 10.68 2.55 -14.29
CA VAL A 12 10.74 3.92 -13.76
C VAL A 12 9.72 4.07 -12.63
N ALA A 13 10.12 4.67 -11.54
CA ALA A 13 9.23 5.02 -10.44
C ALA A 13 8.77 6.48 -10.56
N VAL A 14 7.51 6.74 -10.15
CA VAL A 14 6.97 8.10 -10.02
C VAL A 14 6.49 8.29 -8.58
N GLU A 15 6.98 9.33 -7.92
CA GLU A 15 6.66 9.58 -6.49
C GLU A 15 6.52 11.09 -6.24
N PRO A 16 5.40 11.57 -5.67
CA PRO A 16 5.21 12.98 -5.35
C PRO A 16 5.91 13.43 -4.05
N GLY A 17 6.12 12.53 -3.07
CA GLY A 17 6.60 12.86 -1.72
C GLY A 17 8.13 12.90 -1.60
N ASP A 18 8.69 13.96 -0.98
CA ASP A 18 10.13 14.09 -0.77
C ASP A 18 10.71 12.97 0.12
N GLY A 19 10.01 12.64 1.20
CA GLY A 19 10.44 11.61 2.14
C GLY A 19 10.48 10.22 1.51
N MET A 20 9.44 9.86 0.75
CA MET A 20 9.36 8.59 0.03
C MET A 20 10.40 8.53 -1.10
N THR A 21 10.58 9.63 -1.83
CA THR A 21 11.65 9.75 -2.84
C THR A 21 13.03 9.49 -2.24
N ALA A 22 13.33 10.11 -1.09
CA ALA A 22 14.62 9.92 -0.41
C ALA A 22 14.80 8.47 0.06
N GLN A 23 13.75 7.84 0.58
CA GLN A 23 13.78 6.43 0.99
C GLN A 23 13.95 5.50 -0.20
N PHE A 24 13.20 5.72 -1.29
CA PHE A 24 13.29 4.94 -2.52
C PHE A 24 14.72 4.91 -3.07
N ARG A 25 15.35 6.07 -3.19
CA ARG A 25 16.74 6.19 -3.69
C ARG A 25 17.77 5.46 -2.83
N ARG A 26 17.53 5.33 -1.52
CA ARG A 26 18.39 4.54 -0.62
C ARG A 26 18.22 3.04 -0.82
N THR A 27 16.99 2.61 -1.11
CA THR A 27 16.62 1.17 -1.18
C THR A 27 16.85 0.60 -2.58
N LEU A 28 16.58 1.40 -3.61
CA LEU A 28 16.66 1.01 -5.04
C LEU A 28 17.41 2.09 -5.84
N PRO A 29 18.72 2.29 -5.59
CA PRO A 29 19.48 3.38 -6.19
C PRO A 29 19.57 3.30 -7.72
N ASP A 30 19.51 2.09 -8.28
CA ASP A 30 19.65 1.84 -9.72
C ASP A 30 18.32 1.97 -10.50
N VAL A 31 17.19 2.14 -9.81
CA VAL A 31 15.90 2.35 -10.47
C VAL A 31 15.67 3.84 -10.67
N PRO A 32 15.50 4.30 -11.92
CA PRO A 32 15.14 5.69 -12.21
C PRO A 32 13.88 6.11 -11.46
N LEU A 33 13.92 7.29 -10.84
CA LEU A 33 12.78 7.87 -10.13
C LEU A 33 12.58 9.31 -10.58
N VAL A 34 11.34 9.61 -10.97
CA VAL A 34 10.88 10.93 -11.39
C VAL A 34 9.88 11.47 -10.36
N ARG A 35 10.00 12.76 -10.05
CA ARG A 35 8.98 13.44 -9.23
C ARG A 35 7.75 13.69 -10.06
N GLY A 36 6.59 13.24 -9.56
CA GLY A 36 5.32 13.39 -10.28
C GLY A 36 4.13 12.92 -9.47
N ASP A 37 2.94 13.24 -9.98
CA ASP A 37 1.65 12.89 -9.40
C ASP A 37 0.99 11.80 -10.26
N GLY A 38 0.35 10.83 -9.60
CA GLY A 38 -0.41 9.77 -10.27
C GLY A 38 -1.61 10.26 -11.09
N ASN A 39 -2.05 11.51 -10.87
CA ASN A 39 -3.11 12.17 -11.66
C ASN A 39 -2.58 12.93 -12.90
N ALA A 40 -1.24 13.07 -13.02
CA ALA A 40 -0.57 13.74 -14.14
C ALA A 40 0.86 13.19 -14.23
N LEU A 41 1.00 12.02 -14.86
CA LEU A 41 2.24 11.29 -14.92
C LEU A 41 3.26 12.02 -15.83
N PRO A 42 4.51 12.21 -15.41
CA PRO A 42 5.55 12.83 -16.24
C PRO A 42 6.11 11.84 -17.26
N LEU A 43 5.22 11.19 -18.01
CA LEU A 43 5.51 10.19 -19.02
C LEU A 43 4.88 10.59 -20.35
N ALA A 44 5.51 10.22 -21.45
CA ALA A 44 4.98 10.47 -22.78
C ALA A 44 3.75 9.59 -23.08
N ASP A 45 2.93 9.99 -24.05
CA ASP A 45 1.82 9.19 -24.54
C ASP A 45 2.33 7.85 -25.08
N HIS A 46 1.60 6.79 -24.78
CA HIS A 46 1.88 5.43 -25.30
C HIS A 46 3.33 4.98 -25.10
N SER A 47 3.90 5.30 -23.90
CA SER A 47 5.32 5.03 -23.61
C SER A 47 5.57 3.82 -22.73
N VAL A 48 4.54 3.30 -22.04
CA VAL A 48 4.70 2.19 -21.09
C VAL A 48 3.79 1.00 -21.44
N ASP A 49 4.28 -0.20 -21.19
CA ASP A 49 3.53 -1.45 -21.41
C ASP A 49 2.75 -1.87 -20.17
N LEU A 50 3.23 -1.46 -18.98
CA LEU A 50 2.62 -1.76 -17.68
C LEU A 50 2.70 -0.54 -16.78
N LEU A 51 1.56 -0.11 -16.28
CA LEU A 51 1.45 0.91 -15.23
C LEU A 51 0.99 0.25 -13.93
N THR A 52 1.68 0.52 -12.83
CA THR A 52 1.34 -0.11 -11.55
C THR A 52 1.13 0.90 -10.44
N TYR A 53 0.09 0.65 -9.61
CA TYR A 53 -0.13 1.38 -8.36
C TYR A 53 -0.19 0.37 -7.21
N ALA A 54 0.90 0.29 -6.45
CA ALA A 54 1.01 -0.55 -5.27
C ALA A 54 0.63 0.26 -4.03
N GLN A 55 -0.51 -0.01 -3.41
CA GLN A 55 -1.01 0.74 -2.25
C GLN A 55 -1.10 2.26 -2.51
N ALA A 56 -1.25 2.69 -3.76
CA ALA A 56 -1.13 4.10 -4.12
C ALA A 56 -2.37 4.68 -4.83
N TRP A 57 -3.20 3.83 -5.45
CA TRP A 57 -4.35 4.29 -6.23
C TRP A 57 -5.34 5.13 -5.42
N HIS A 58 -5.58 4.82 -4.17
CA HIS A 58 -6.50 5.55 -3.29
C HIS A 58 -6.06 6.99 -2.95
N TRP A 59 -4.83 7.37 -3.33
CA TRP A 59 -4.33 8.75 -3.24
C TRP A 59 -4.60 9.56 -4.51
N THR A 60 -5.09 8.92 -5.57
CA THR A 60 -5.39 9.57 -6.83
C THR A 60 -6.86 9.98 -6.92
N ASP A 61 -7.16 10.86 -7.88
CA ASP A 61 -8.49 11.19 -8.32
C ASP A 61 -8.82 10.36 -9.58
N PRO A 62 -9.74 9.39 -9.51
CA PRO A 62 -10.07 8.52 -10.64
C PRO A 62 -10.52 9.26 -11.91
N GLU A 63 -11.18 10.40 -11.77
CA GLU A 63 -11.58 11.23 -12.91
C GLU A 63 -10.38 11.75 -13.71
N ARG A 64 -9.22 11.83 -13.07
CA ARG A 64 -7.94 12.25 -13.67
C ARG A 64 -7.02 11.07 -13.96
N SER A 65 -6.86 10.17 -13.01
CA SER A 65 -5.88 9.07 -13.11
C SER A 65 -6.28 7.99 -14.11
N VAL A 66 -7.59 7.75 -14.36
CA VAL A 66 -8.03 6.78 -15.38
C VAL A 66 -7.72 7.29 -16.81
N PRO A 67 -8.10 8.51 -17.22
CA PRO A 67 -7.65 9.04 -18.50
C PRO A 67 -6.13 9.11 -18.64
N GLU A 68 -5.42 9.43 -17.56
CA GLU A 68 -3.98 9.52 -17.56
C GLU A 68 -3.31 8.13 -17.74
N ALA A 69 -3.84 7.09 -17.10
CA ALA A 69 -3.40 5.72 -17.34
C ALA A 69 -3.56 5.32 -18.80
N ARG A 70 -4.71 5.65 -19.42
CA ARG A 70 -4.95 5.41 -20.85
C ARG A 70 -3.98 6.17 -21.75
N ARG A 71 -3.65 7.40 -21.40
CA ARG A 71 -2.73 8.23 -22.17
C ARG A 71 -1.32 7.62 -22.23
N VAL A 72 -0.78 7.19 -21.08
CA VAL A 72 0.60 6.70 -21.00
C VAL A 72 0.77 5.25 -21.44
N LEU A 73 -0.28 4.42 -21.33
CA LEU A 73 -0.23 3.03 -21.75
C LEU A 73 -0.21 2.90 -23.29
N ARG A 74 0.63 1.99 -23.76
CA ARG A 74 0.60 1.56 -25.16
C ARG A 74 -0.70 0.81 -25.45
N PRO A 75 -1.15 0.77 -26.71
CA PRO A 75 -2.24 -0.13 -27.10
C PRO A 75 -1.95 -1.57 -26.67
N GLY A 76 -2.85 -2.18 -25.89
CA GLY A 76 -2.68 -3.50 -25.32
C GLY A 76 -1.84 -3.54 -24.03
N GLY A 77 -1.39 -2.40 -23.53
CA GLY A 77 -0.74 -2.28 -22.22
C GLY A 77 -1.70 -2.50 -21.06
N ALA A 78 -1.18 -2.72 -19.86
CA ALA A 78 -1.97 -3.08 -18.68
C ALA A 78 -1.81 -2.08 -17.53
N LEU A 79 -2.92 -1.79 -16.84
CA LEU A 79 -2.95 -1.15 -15.53
C LEU A 79 -3.09 -2.22 -14.46
N ALA A 80 -2.16 -2.27 -13.50
CA ALA A 80 -2.20 -3.19 -12.38
C ALA A 80 -2.27 -2.42 -11.06
N LEU A 81 -3.30 -2.69 -10.28
CA LEU A 81 -3.56 -2.09 -8.98
C LEU A 81 -3.51 -3.18 -7.92
N TRP A 82 -2.83 -2.95 -6.77
CA TRP A 82 -2.87 -3.93 -5.69
C TRP A 82 -2.80 -3.30 -4.31
N TRP A 83 -3.43 -4.02 -3.37
CA TRP A 83 -3.49 -3.68 -1.96
C TRP A 83 -3.23 -4.91 -1.10
N ASN A 84 -2.40 -4.75 -0.08
CA ASN A 84 -2.34 -5.68 1.03
C ASN A 84 -3.60 -5.54 1.88
N ARG A 85 -4.18 -6.67 2.24
CA ARG A 85 -5.32 -6.77 3.15
C ARG A 85 -4.97 -7.72 4.28
N ASP A 86 -5.52 -7.44 5.44
CA ASP A 86 -5.46 -8.36 6.56
C ASP A 86 -6.32 -9.58 6.25
N PRO A 87 -5.79 -10.81 6.37
CA PRO A 87 -6.57 -12.01 6.19
C PRO A 87 -7.60 -12.16 7.33
N ALA A 88 -8.85 -12.42 6.98
CA ALA A 88 -9.94 -12.52 7.95
C ALA A 88 -9.95 -13.85 8.74
N ASP A 89 -9.20 -14.84 8.29
CA ASP A 89 -9.12 -16.19 8.86
C ASP A 89 -7.94 -16.40 9.82
N ILE A 90 -7.17 -15.36 10.12
CA ILE A 90 -6.05 -15.40 11.07
C ILE A 90 -6.41 -14.56 12.32
N PRO A 91 -6.71 -15.24 13.46
CA PRO A 91 -7.29 -14.57 14.64
C PRO A 91 -6.41 -13.43 15.18
N TRP A 92 -5.11 -13.61 15.33
CA TRP A 92 -4.26 -12.59 15.93
C TRP A 92 -4.18 -11.31 15.07
N ILE A 93 -4.27 -11.44 13.73
CA ILE A 93 -4.27 -10.30 12.80
C ILE A 93 -5.59 -9.55 12.90
N THR A 94 -6.73 -10.26 12.93
CA THR A 94 -8.05 -9.63 13.08
C THR A 94 -8.18 -8.93 14.42
N GLU A 95 -7.70 -9.54 15.51
CA GLU A 95 -7.68 -8.94 16.84
C GLU A 95 -6.76 -7.70 16.89
N GLN A 96 -5.58 -7.74 16.27
CA GLN A 96 -4.69 -6.58 16.14
C GLN A 96 -5.38 -5.44 15.39
N SER A 97 -6.00 -5.72 14.26
CA SER A 97 -6.75 -4.74 13.47
C SER A 97 -7.93 -4.14 14.26
N GLU A 98 -8.56 -4.92 15.15
CA GLU A 98 -9.58 -4.42 16.07
C GLU A 98 -9.01 -3.51 17.15
N ARG A 99 -7.86 -3.85 17.75
CA ARG A 99 -7.18 -2.98 18.73
C ARG A 99 -6.76 -1.66 18.09
N ILE A 100 -6.19 -1.68 16.89
CA ILE A 100 -5.85 -0.48 16.13
C ILE A 100 -7.09 0.37 15.90
N ARG A 101 -8.16 -0.22 15.36
CA ARG A 101 -9.43 0.50 15.13
C ARG A 101 -10.01 1.09 16.42
N HIS A 102 -9.93 0.37 17.53
CA HIS A 102 -10.42 0.84 18.82
C HIS A 102 -9.61 2.02 19.34
N HIS A 103 -8.28 1.95 19.22
CA HIS A 103 -7.38 3.04 19.61
C HIS A 103 -7.73 4.35 18.90
N PHE A 104 -8.15 4.30 17.64
CA PHE A 104 -8.50 5.48 16.84
C PHE A 104 -9.96 5.94 16.96
N ARG A 105 -10.88 5.10 17.45
CA ARG A 105 -12.31 5.46 17.59
C ARG A 105 -12.58 6.62 18.55
N GLY A 106 -11.69 6.88 19.49
CA GLY A 106 -11.78 8.00 20.43
C GLY A 106 -11.42 9.38 19.85
N HIS A 107 -10.91 9.43 18.63
CA HIS A 107 -10.46 10.64 17.96
C HIS A 107 -11.46 11.02 16.86
N HIS A 108 -12.66 11.48 17.25
CA HIS A 108 -13.68 11.98 16.34
C HIS A 108 -13.21 13.30 15.71
N GLY A 109 -12.73 13.25 14.49
CA GLY A 109 -12.36 14.42 13.68
C GLY A 109 -11.89 14.08 12.27
N ASP A 110 -11.37 12.88 12.04
CA ASP A 110 -10.74 12.57 10.77
C ASP A 110 -11.48 11.48 9.99
N LYS A 111 -12.49 11.93 9.21
CA LYS A 111 -13.20 11.06 8.27
C LYS A 111 -12.25 10.50 7.18
N GLN A 112 -11.07 11.11 6.98
CA GLN A 112 -10.08 10.70 5.99
C GLN A 112 -9.19 9.56 6.51
N GLY A 113 -8.76 9.59 7.77
CA GLY A 113 -7.97 8.50 8.37
C GLY A 113 -8.74 7.19 8.51
N ALA A 114 -10.02 7.27 8.86
CA ALA A 114 -10.90 6.10 8.92
C ALA A 114 -11.25 5.52 7.54
N ALA A 115 -11.21 6.32 6.47
CA ALA A 115 -11.42 5.88 5.10
C ALA A 115 -10.22 5.09 4.54
N ALA A 116 -9.00 5.37 5.00
CA ALA A 116 -7.80 4.63 4.59
C ALA A 116 -7.82 3.16 5.08
N ILE A 117 -8.56 2.85 6.16
CA ILE A 117 -8.77 1.48 6.64
C ILE A 117 -9.94 0.79 5.92
N ARG A 118 -10.80 1.55 5.25
CA ARG A 118 -11.99 1.02 4.56
C ARG A 118 -11.68 0.75 3.10
N THR A 119 -11.70 -0.52 2.75
CA THR A 119 -11.55 -1.07 1.40
C THR A 119 -12.48 -0.43 0.35
N GLU A 120 -13.59 0.15 0.76
CA GLU A 120 -14.60 0.73 -0.14
C GLU A 120 -14.11 1.97 -0.92
N GLY A 121 -13.21 2.77 -0.32
CA GLY A 121 -12.63 3.94 -1.01
C GLY A 121 -11.43 3.60 -1.89
N ALA A 122 -10.76 2.46 -1.63
CA ALA A 122 -9.56 2.05 -2.36
C ALA A 122 -9.86 1.67 -3.82
N PHE A 123 -11.11 1.29 -4.12
CA PHE A 123 -11.55 0.85 -5.45
C PHE A 123 -12.34 1.89 -6.23
N LYS A 124 -12.46 3.12 -5.71
CA LYS A 124 -13.16 4.18 -6.43
C LYS A 124 -12.59 4.34 -7.84
N GLY A 125 -13.44 4.28 -8.84
CA GLY A 125 -13.08 4.41 -10.25
C GLY A 125 -12.47 3.18 -10.91
N VAL A 126 -12.29 2.06 -10.18
CA VAL A 126 -11.79 0.80 -10.77
C VAL A 126 -12.87 0.15 -11.63
N ASP A 127 -14.13 0.23 -11.22
CA ASP A 127 -15.28 -0.30 -11.98
C ASP A 127 -15.48 0.45 -13.33
N ASP A 128 -14.92 1.67 -13.44
CA ASP A 128 -14.95 2.47 -14.67
C ASP A 128 -13.83 2.07 -15.66
N ILE A 129 -13.00 1.07 -15.33
CA ILE A 129 -11.91 0.56 -16.17
C ILE A 129 -12.25 -0.85 -16.68
N PRO A 130 -13.08 -1.02 -17.70
CA PRO A 130 -13.34 -2.33 -18.32
C PRO A 130 -12.33 -2.62 -19.46
N PRO A 131 -12.06 -3.89 -19.77
CA PRO A 131 -12.31 -5.07 -18.94
C PRO A 131 -11.26 -5.24 -17.85
N HIS A 132 -11.62 -5.78 -16.71
CA HIS A 132 -10.66 -6.06 -15.63
C HIS A 132 -10.80 -7.49 -15.09
N ALA A 133 -9.68 -8.04 -14.64
CA ALA A 133 -9.62 -9.27 -13.88
C ALA A 133 -9.11 -8.98 -12.48
N HIS A 134 -9.61 -9.68 -11.47
CA HIS A 134 -9.11 -9.58 -10.11
C HIS A 134 -8.67 -10.94 -9.57
N ARG A 135 -7.69 -10.91 -8.70
CA ARG A 135 -7.15 -12.09 -8.03
C ARG A 135 -6.73 -11.74 -6.61
N VAL A 136 -6.98 -12.66 -5.67
CA VAL A 136 -6.41 -12.58 -4.32
C VAL A 136 -5.23 -13.55 -4.25
N VAL A 137 -4.07 -13.06 -3.80
CA VAL A 137 -2.85 -13.84 -3.64
C VAL A 137 -2.37 -13.72 -2.20
N ARG A 138 -2.33 -14.84 -1.47
CA ARG A 138 -1.78 -14.87 -0.10
C ARG A 138 -0.27 -14.99 -0.15
N TRP A 139 0.40 -14.21 0.69
CA TRP A 139 1.83 -14.34 0.96
C TRP A 139 2.13 -14.10 2.43
N SER A 140 3.24 -14.62 2.91
CA SER A 140 3.70 -14.38 4.27
C SER A 140 5.20 -14.14 4.33
N ARG A 141 5.64 -13.54 5.44
CA ARG A 141 7.05 -13.40 5.80
C ARG A 141 7.23 -13.48 7.30
N ARG A 142 8.39 -13.98 7.72
CA ARG A 142 8.80 -13.96 9.12
C ARG A 142 9.76 -12.80 9.36
N ILE A 143 9.44 -11.94 10.32
CA ILE A 143 10.22 -10.76 10.66
C ILE A 143 10.34 -10.60 12.18
N PRO A 144 11.38 -9.90 12.69
CA PRO A 144 11.46 -9.53 14.09
C PRO A 144 10.25 -8.71 14.52
N LEU A 145 9.78 -8.94 15.74
CA LEU A 145 8.65 -8.20 16.34
C LEU A 145 8.88 -6.68 16.30
N ASP A 146 10.11 -6.22 16.54
CA ASP A 146 10.44 -4.80 16.46
C ASP A 146 10.21 -4.22 15.06
N THR A 147 10.53 -5.00 14.03
CA THR A 147 10.27 -4.61 12.63
C THR A 147 8.77 -4.55 12.35
N HIS A 148 8.00 -5.52 12.85
CA HIS A 148 6.54 -5.53 12.73
C HIS A 148 5.90 -4.30 13.38
N LEU A 149 6.29 -3.98 14.61
CA LEU A 149 5.79 -2.81 15.33
C LEU A 149 6.18 -1.49 14.63
N ALA A 150 7.41 -1.41 14.10
CA ALA A 150 7.84 -0.26 13.32
C ALA A 150 7.03 -0.10 12.02
N ASN A 151 6.68 -1.21 11.35
CA ASN A 151 5.80 -1.19 10.18
C ASN A 151 4.41 -0.62 10.55
N ILE A 152 3.80 -1.11 11.64
CA ILE A 152 2.51 -0.60 12.13
C ILE A 152 2.61 0.90 12.42
N GLY A 153 3.61 1.33 13.20
CA GLY A 153 3.81 2.73 13.56
C GLY A 153 4.11 3.66 12.37
N SER A 154 4.48 3.11 11.21
CA SER A 154 4.70 3.85 9.97
C SER A 154 3.43 4.09 9.15
N HIS A 155 2.31 3.47 9.50
CA HIS A 155 1.05 3.71 8.82
C HIS A 155 0.61 5.17 9.01
N SER A 156 0.04 5.77 7.96
CA SER A 156 -0.34 7.20 7.93
C SER A 156 -1.22 7.61 9.11
N ILE A 157 -2.07 6.70 9.59
CA ILE A 157 -2.95 6.92 10.74
C ILE A 157 -2.17 7.16 12.05
N PHE A 158 -1.00 6.53 12.22
CA PHE A 158 -0.13 6.73 13.38
C PHE A 158 0.74 7.98 13.24
N LEU A 159 1.11 8.35 12.01
CA LEU A 159 1.98 9.51 11.75
C LEU A 159 1.34 10.86 12.11
N VAL A 160 0.01 10.93 12.12
CA VAL A 160 -0.76 12.13 12.51
C VAL A 160 -1.13 12.17 14.00
N GLN A 161 -0.78 11.13 14.75
CA GLN A 161 -1.06 11.00 16.17
C GLN A 161 0.04 11.62 17.05
N ASP A 162 -0.32 11.89 18.31
CA ASP A 162 0.64 12.18 19.36
C ASP A 162 1.62 11.02 19.57
N LYS A 163 2.92 11.32 19.62
CA LYS A 163 3.97 10.31 19.74
C LYS A 163 3.90 9.50 21.03
N GLU A 164 3.49 10.10 22.16
CA GLU A 164 3.37 9.39 23.44
C GLU A 164 2.26 8.35 23.35
N LYS A 165 1.11 8.70 22.77
CA LYS A 165 -0.01 7.78 22.56
C LYS A 165 0.35 6.65 21.61
N THR A 166 1.04 6.96 20.52
CA THR A 166 1.54 5.94 19.58
C THR A 166 2.49 4.99 20.28
N ASN A 167 3.47 5.50 21.04
CA ASN A 167 4.42 4.68 21.75
C ASN A 167 3.77 3.81 22.84
N ALA A 168 2.79 4.35 23.57
CA ALA A 168 2.03 3.57 24.56
C ALA A 168 1.27 2.43 23.90
N PHE A 169 0.56 2.69 22.80
CA PHE A 169 -0.13 1.65 22.03
C PHE A 169 0.83 0.57 21.51
N LEU A 170 1.96 0.95 20.94
CA LEU A 170 2.95 -0.01 20.42
C LEU A 170 3.59 -0.84 21.54
N ALA A 171 3.74 -0.28 22.77
CA ALA A 171 4.22 -1.02 23.92
C ALA A 171 3.20 -2.07 24.38
N GLU A 172 1.92 -1.73 24.47
CA GLU A 172 0.85 -2.67 24.79
C GLU A 172 0.73 -3.76 23.73
N GLU A 173 0.83 -3.38 22.45
CA GLU A 173 0.77 -4.32 21.33
C GLU A 173 1.94 -5.30 21.35
N ARG A 174 3.13 -4.84 21.74
CA ARG A 174 4.31 -5.69 21.97
C ARG A 174 4.01 -6.80 22.99
N GLU A 175 3.42 -6.46 24.11
CA GLU A 175 3.08 -7.43 25.14
C GLU A 175 2.03 -8.44 24.64
N HIS A 176 1.08 -8.01 23.86
CA HIS A 176 0.12 -8.90 23.23
C HIS A 176 0.78 -9.89 22.29
N LEU A 177 1.63 -9.39 21.40
CA LEU A 177 2.28 -10.22 20.40
C LEU A 177 3.33 -11.17 20.98
N LEU A 178 4.02 -10.80 22.06
CA LEU A 178 4.95 -11.71 22.75
C LEU A 178 4.25 -12.91 23.39
N ARG A 179 2.97 -12.83 23.74
CA ARG A 179 2.19 -14.00 24.19
C ARG A 179 1.91 -15.00 23.07
N ILE A 180 1.84 -14.52 21.83
CA ILE A 180 1.58 -15.32 20.63
C ILE A 180 2.89 -15.79 20.01
N PHE A 181 3.91 -14.93 20.00
CA PHE A 181 5.21 -15.12 19.39
C PHE A 181 6.33 -14.94 20.46
N PRO A 182 6.49 -15.90 21.38
CA PRO A 182 7.42 -15.75 22.50
C PRO A 182 8.90 -15.72 22.07
N ASP A 183 9.22 -16.19 20.86
CA ASP A 183 10.55 -16.09 20.26
C ASP A 183 10.83 -14.71 19.63
N GLY A 184 9.86 -13.79 19.68
CA GLY A 184 10.00 -12.45 19.11
C GLY A 184 10.01 -12.42 17.56
N THR A 185 9.54 -13.49 16.90
CA THR A 185 9.45 -13.58 15.45
C THR A 185 7.98 -13.65 15.02
N VAL A 186 7.50 -12.61 14.35
CA VAL A 186 6.12 -12.52 13.84
C VAL A 186 6.05 -13.09 12.43
N GLU A 187 5.07 -13.93 12.17
CA GLU A 187 4.69 -14.31 10.82
C GLU A 187 3.60 -13.36 10.32
N GLU A 188 4.01 -12.34 9.56
CA GLU A 188 3.08 -11.47 8.85
C GLU A 188 2.47 -12.21 7.67
N VAL A 189 1.15 -12.19 7.57
CA VAL A 189 0.40 -12.77 6.44
C VAL A 189 -0.49 -11.69 5.85
N TYR A 190 -0.54 -11.64 4.52
CA TYR A 190 -1.35 -10.68 3.78
C TYR A 190 -2.10 -11.38 2.65
N ASP A 191 -3.33 -10.95 2.42
CA ASP A 191 -4.09 -11.22 1.21
C ASP A 191 -3.94 -10.02 0.27
N VAL A 192 -3.18 -10.19 -0.81
CA VAL A 192 -3.00 -9.14 -1.83
C VAL A 192 -4.14 -9.23 -2.82
N LEU A 193 -4.99 -8.22 -2.83
CA LEU A 193 -5.92 -8.05 -3.94
C LEU A 193 -5.18 -7.40 -5.10
N LEU A 194 -5.11 -8.10 -6.21
CA LEU A 194 -4.60 -7.63 -7.50
C LEU A 194 -5.76 -7.42 -8.46
N ILE A 195 -5.79 -6.26 -9.09
CA ILE A 195 -6.70 -5.92 -10.18
C ILE A 195 -5.86 -5.59 -11.40
N VAL A 196 -6.16 -6.19 -12.54
CA VAL A 196 -5.49 -5.92 -13.82
C VAL A 196 -6.53 -5.54 -14.84
N ALA A 197 -6.32 -4.40 -15.48
CA ALA A 197 -7.17 -3.88 -16.53
C ALA A 197 -6.33 -3.55 -17.79
N THR A 198 -6.93 -3.72 -18.95
CA THR A 198 -6.42 -3.24 -20.26
C THR A 198 -7.33 -2.14 -20.74
N PRO A 199 -7.07 -0.88 -20.35
CA PRO A 199 -7.96 0.25 -20.60
C PRO A 199 -7.99 0.73 -22.06
#